data_c00c88e421fa65701fc62d8b231b094e
#
_entry.id   c00c88e421fa65701fc62d8b231b094e
#
_cell.length_a   1.000
_cell.length_b   1.000
_cell.length_c   1.000
_cell.angle_alpha   90.00
_cell.angle_beta   90.00
_cell.angle_gamma   90.00
#
_symmetry.space_group_name_H-M   'P 1'
#
loop_
_entity.id
_entity.type
_entity.pdbx_description
1 polymer ?
#
loop_
_entity_poly.entity_id
_entity_poly.type
_entity_poly.pdbx_seq_one_letter_code
_entity_poly.pdbx_strand_id
1 'polypeptide(L)'
;MDGEKSVVQDEKVLKAKSGYAMLLLGIIGMLLGVAVIIAGCMVFGQTGETNTALLAGSIILGVLLIVGFILELCGLRVLNPNEAYVFALFGKYYGTIKTAGFFWVNPFCEAINPSVRPAAPVVTSSGLANPAALSGKAKKVSLKTLTLNNEKQKVNDELGNPVEIGAVVIWKVTNPTKAVINVENYKNYLSIQCDAIIRNTARMYPYDTSEKGDEKSLRGSSQEIAEIMCKELQEKVENAGIKSLEVRLTHLAYAPEIASAMLQRQQAAAIIDARQKIVEGAVGMVEMALDKLNENDIVELDEERKAAMVSNLLVVLCGNKDAQPIVNSGSLY
;
A
#
# COMPACT_ATOMS: atom_id res chain seq x y z
N MET A 1 -0.01 5.54 -38.39
CA MET A 1 0.27 5.46 -36.93
C MET A 1 -0.80 4.59 -36.34
N ASP A 2 -0.60 3.29 -36.47
CA ASP A 2 -1.55 2.29 -35.97
C ASP A 2 -1.43 2.22 -34.45
N GLY A 3 -2.57 2.52 -33.79
CA GLY A 3 -2.66 2.47 -32.35
C GLY A 3 -2.34 1.08 -31.83
N GLU A 4 -1.28 0.99 -31.07
CA GLU A 4 -0.93 -0.16 -30.26
C GLU A 4 -2.11 -0.45 -29.32
N LYS A 5 -2.95 -1.39 -29.74
CA LYS A 5 -3.97 -1.98 -28.85
C LYS A 5 -3.19 -2.64 -27.73
N SER A 6 -3.13 -1.96 -26.60
CA SER A 6 -2.73 -2.59 -25.34
C SER A 6 -3.58 -3.86 -25.21
N VAL A 7 -2.96 -5.02 -25.33
CA VAL A 7 -3.63 -6.32 -25.14
C VAL A 7 -3.96 -6.41 -23.66
N VAL A 8 -5.06 -5.80 -23.24
CA VAL A 8 -5.68 -6.03 -21.94
C VAL A 8 -6.15 -7.48 -21.97
N GLN A 9 -5.29 -8.39 -21.55
CA GLN A 9 -5.67 -9.79 -21.43
C GLN A 9 -6.63 -9.92 -20.24
N ASP A 10 -7.89 -10.20 -20.57
CA ASP A 10 -8.88 -10.55 -19.56
C ASP A 10 -8.45 -11.83 -18.82
N GLU A 11 -8.68 -11.83 -17.52
CA GLU A 11 -8.28 -12.91 -16.66
C GLU A 11 -9.04 -14.20 -17.01
N LYS A 12 -8.33 -15.21 -17.51
CA LYS A 12 -8.87 -16.54 -17.76
C LYS A 12 -8.64 -17.43 -16.53
N VAL A 13 -9.69 -17.63 -15.74
CA VAL A 13 -9.64 -18.57 -14.62
C VAL A 13 -9.62 -20.00 -15.14
N LEU A 14 -8.54 -20.73 -14.86
CA LEU A 14 -8.40 -22.14 -15.25
C LEU A 14 -9.22 -23.03 -14.32
N LYS A 15 -10.08 -23.86 -14.90
CA LYS A 15 -10.70 -25.00 -14.22
C LYS A 15 -9.69 -26.16 -14.26
N ALA A 16 -8.75 -26.17 -13.33
CA ALA A 16 -7.75 -27.23 -13.23
C ALA A 16 -8.40 -28.56 -12.77
N LYS A 17 -7.87 -29.68 -13.29
CA LYS A 17 -8.32 -31.01 -12.87
C LYS A 17 -7.86 -31.29 -11.43
N SER A 18 -8.61 -32.13 -10.72
CA SER A 18 -8.23 -32.55 -9.36
C SER A 18 -6.86 -33.25 -9.38
N GLY A 19 -5.91 -32.75 -8.57
CA GLY A 19 -4.59 -33.33 -8.46
C GLY A 19 -4.60 -34.72 -7.83
N TYR A 20 -5.55 -35.01 -6.94
CA TYR A 20 -5.69 -36.33 -6.32
C TYR A 20 -6.02 -37.42 -7.34
N ALA A 21 -6.97 -37.15 -8.24
CA ALA A 21 -7.36 -38.09 -9.29
C ALA A 21 -6.20 -38.39 -10.25
N MET A 22 -5.47 -37.33 -10.66
CA MET A 22 -4.33 -37.47 -11.57
C MET A 22 -3.13 -38.14 -10.89
N LEU A 23 -2.90 -37.89 -9.61
CA LEU A 23 -1.87 -38.57 -8.83
C LEU A 23 -2.15 -40.09 -8.75
N LEU A 24 -3.41 -40.46 -8.48
CA LEU A 24 -3.83 -41.86 -8.39
C LEU A 24 -3.68 -42.54 -9.75
N LEU A 25 -4.10 -41.87 -10.83
CA LEU A 25 -3.95 -42.35 -12.21
C LEU A 25 -2.49 -42.52 -12.60
N GLY A 26 -1.61 -41.57 -12.24
CA GLY A 26 -0.17 -41.65 -12.47
C GLY A 26 0.48 -42.85 -11.77
N ILE A 27 0.14 -43.11 -10.50
CA ILE A 27 0.65 -44.25 -9.73
C ILE A 27 0.18 -45.58 -10.33
N ILE A 28 -1.13 -45.70 -10.62
CA ILE A 28 -1.69 -46.91 -11.27
C ILE A 28 -1.05 -47.13 -12.63
N GLY A 29 -0.85 -46.08 -13.39
CA GLY A 29 -0.22 -46.18 -14.72
C GLY A 29 1.24 -46.62 -14.67
N MET A 30 2.01 -46.14 -13.69
CA MET A 30 3.38 -46.62 -13.46
C MET A 30 3.40 -48.13 -13.10
N LEU A 31 2.52 -48.55 -12.20
CA LEU A 31 2.41 -49.96 -11.83
C LEU A 31 2.03 -50.85 -13.02
N LEU A 32 1.14 -50.34 -13.88
CA LEU A 32 0.73 -51.02 -15.09
C LEU A 32 1.90 -51.11 -16.09
N GLY A 33 2.70 -50.04 -16.24
CA GLY A 33 3.92 -50.09 -17.06
C GLY A 33 4.93 -51.15 -16.59
N VAL A 34 5.14 -51.27 -15.28
CA VAL A 34 5.98 -52.32 -14.66
C VAL A 34 5.39 -53.72 -14.91
N ALA A 35 4.06 -53.88 -14.74
CA ALA A 35 3.38 -55.12 -14.95
C ALA A 35 3.51 -55.62 -16.43
N VAL A 36 3.44 -54.72 -17.41
CA VAL A 36 3.64 -55.02 -18.80
C VAL A 36 5.05 -55.58 -19.08
N ILE A 37 6.07 -54.99 -18.46
CA ILE A 37 7.45 -55.45 -18.60
C ILE A 37 7.60 -56.87 -17.98
N ILE A 38 7.07 -57.08 -16.77
CA ILE A 38 7.14 -58.39 -16.09
C ILE A 38 6.38 -59.45 -16.91
N ALA A 39 5.20 -59.16 -17.40
CA ALA A 39 4.41 -60.07 -18.25
C ALA A 39 5.17 -60.45 -19.52
N GLY A 40 5.82 -59.48 -20.20
CA GLY A 40 6.67 -59.75 -21.34
C GLY A 40 7.84 -60.66 -21.05
N CYS A 41 8.52 -60.49 -19.91
CA CYS A 41 9.61 -61.36 -19.42
C CYS A 41 9.10 -62.77 -19.11
N MET A 42 7.92 -62.93 -18.47
CA MET A 42 7.35 -64.23 -18.17
C MET A 42 6.97 -65.01 -19.43
N VAL A 43 6.32 -64.36 -20.42
CA VAL A 43 5.97 -64.97 -21.69
C VAL A 43 7.22 -65.42 -22.43
N PHE A 44 8.28 -64.64 -22.45
CA PHE A 44 9.58 -65.00 -23.03
C PHE A 44 10.20 -66.24 -22.38
N GLY A 45 10.16 -66.33 -21.04
CA GLY A 45 10.66 -67.46 -20.31
C GLY A 45 9.91 -68.79 -20.60
N GLN A 46 8.62 -68.69 -20.96
CA GLN A 46 7.79 -69.87 -21.32
C GLN A 46 7.90 -70.29 -22.78
N THR A 47 8.12 -69.36 -23.71
CA THR A 47 8.08 -69.64 -25.17
C THR A 47 9.44 -69.86 -25.82
N GLY A 48 10.55 -69.73 -25.06
CA GLY A 48 11.92 -69.87 -25.58
C GLY A 48 12.33 -68.76 -26.57
N GLU A 49 13.50 -68.90 -27.19
CA GLU A 49 14.17 -67.85 -27.99
C GLU A 49 13.41 -67.36 -29.25
N THR A 50 12.27 -67.95 -29.62
CA THR A 50 11.56 -67.65 -30.85
C THR A 50 10.82 -66.30 -30.84
N ASN A 51 10.63 -65.62 -29.72
CA ASN A 51 9.82 -64.40 -29.62
C ASN A 51 10.56 -63.19 -29.05
N THR A 52 11.81 -62.98 -29.42
CA THR A 52 12.60 -61.81 -29.03
C THR A 52 11.95 -60.48 -29.39
N ALA A 53 11.19 -60.45 -30.50
CA ALA A 53 10.45 -59.28 -30.92
C ALA A 53 9.31 -58.88 -29.94
N LEU A 54 8.61 -59.88 -29.36
CA LEU A 54 7.56 -59.64 -28.37
C LEU A 54 8.14 -59.12 -27.05
N LEU A 55 9.29 -59.66 -26.62
CA LEU A 55 9.99 -59.17 -25.42
C LEU A 55 10.49 -57.76 -25.60
N ALA A 56 11.12 -57.45 -26.74
CA ALA A 56 11.56 -56.06 -27.03
C ALA A 56 10.36 -55.08 -27.13
N GLY A 57 9.27 -55.50 -27.72
CA GLY A 57 8.02 -54.69 -27.81
C GLY A 57 7.41 -54.39 -26.43
N SER A 58 7.34 -55.40 -25.54
CA SER A 58 6.81 -55.21 -24.17
C SER A 58 7.69 -54.31 -23.31
N ILE A 59 9.01 -54.39 -23.43
CA ILE A 59 9.95 -53.51 -22.72
C ILE A 59 9.81 -52.10 -23.23
N ILE A 60 9.80 -51.86 -24.55
CA ILE A 60 9.65 -50.53 -25.12
C ILE A 60 8.31 -49.90 -24.70
N LEU A 61 7.20 -50.66 -24.80
CA LEU A 61 5.88 -50.19 -24.41
C LEU A 61 5.84 -49.85 -22.89
N GLY A 62 6.36 -50.71 -22.04
CA GLY A 62 6.39 -50.50 -20.57
C GLY A 62 7.21 -49.28 -20.18
N VAL A 63 8.40 -49.09 -20.79
CA VAL A 63 9.24 -47.91 -20.57
C VAL A 63 8.52 -46.63 -21.05
N LEU A 64 7.87 -46.66 -22.22
CA LEU A 64 7.13 -45.50 -22.75
C LEU A 64 5.96 -45.10 -21.84
N LEU A 65 5.24 -46.10 -21.29
CA LEU A 65 4.19 -45.85 -20.30
C LEU A 65 4.75 -45.21 -19.02
N ILE A 66 5.84 -45.76 -18.46
CA ILE A 66 6.46 -45.23 -17.23
C ILE A 66 6.90 -43.78 -17.44
N VAL A 67 7.60 -43.50 -18.56
CA VAL A 67 8.05 -42.12 -18.87
C VAL A 67 6.85 -41.19 -19.06
N GLY A 68 5.78 -41.60 -19.74
CA GLY A 68 4.57 -40.84 -19.92
C GLY A 68 3.90 -40.44 -18.60
N PHE A 69 3.77 -41.41 -17.67
CA PHE A 69 3.18 -41.15 -16.36
C PHE A 69 4.08 -40.33 -15.43
N ILE A 70 5.40 -40.43 -15.54
CA ILE A 70 6.33 -39.54 -14.87
C ILE A 70 6.13 -38.09 -15.31
N LEU A 71 6.01 -37.86 -16.64
CA LEU A 71 5.73 -36.54 -17.16
C LEU A 71 4.37 -36.01 -16.69
N GLU A 72 3.34 -36.88 -16.61
CA GLU A 72 2.06 -36.49 -16.04
C GLU A 72 2.18 -36.02 -14.58
N LEU A 73 2.90 -36.76 -13.76
CA LEU A 73 3.12 -36.39 -12.35
C LEU A 73 3.87 -35.05 -12.18
N CYS A 74 4.71 -34.66 -13.14
CA CYS A 74 5.38 -33.35 -13.13
C CYS A 74 4.39 -32.16 -13.22
N GLY A 75 3.15 -32.39 -13.66
CA GLY A 75 2.09 -31.37 -13.73
C GLY A 75 1.39 -31.07 -12.40
N LEU A 76 1.68 -31.81 -11.31
CA LEU A 76 1.04 -31.61 -10.02
C LEU A 76 1.51 -30.33 -9.35
N ARG A 77 0.57 -29.50 -8.88
CA ARG A 77 0.84 -28.22 -8.23
C ARG A 77 -0.03 -28.06 -6.98
N VAL A 78 0.56 -27.52 -5.90
CA VAL A 78 -0.14 -27.19 -4.67
C VAL A 78 -0.25 -25.68 -4.55
N LEU A 79 -1.47 -25.17 -4.32
CA LEU A 79 -1.75 -23.77 -4.11
C LEU A 79 -2.34 -23.56 -2.72
N ASN A 80 -1.70 -22.70 -1.94
CA ASN A 80 -2.16 -22.35 -0.60
C ASN A 80 -3.28 -21.29 -0.67
N PRO A 81 -4.07 -21.11 0.40
CA PRO A 81 -5.06 -20.04 0.50
C PRO A 81 -4.41 -18.66 0.29
N ASN A 82 -5.11 -17.79 -0.43
CA ASN A 82 -4.65 -16.43 -0.74
C ASN A 82 -3.33 -16.37 -1.55
N GLU A 83 -3.09 -17.36 -2.39
CA GLU A 83 -2.04 -17.36 -3.40
C GLU A 83 -2.66 -17.59 -4.77
N ALA A 84 -1.96 -17.18 -5.82
CA ALA A 84 -2.34 -17.44 -7.20
C ALA A 84 -1.14 -17.90 -8.03
N TYR A 85 -1.42 -18.73 -9.04
CA TYR A 85 -0.48 -19.05 -10.10
C TYR A 85 -0.95 -18.42 -11.41
N VAL A 86 -0.05 -17.76 -12.11
CA VAL A 86 -0.22 -17.30 -13.49
C VAL A 86 0.62 -18.19 -14.39
N PHE A 87 -0.02 -18.89 -15.30
CA PHE A 87 0.64 -19.86 -16.18
C PHE A 87 0.78 -19.33 -17.60
N ALA A 88 1.94 -19.58 -18.20
CA ALA A 88 2.16 -19.45 -19.62
C ALA A 88 2.54 -20.80 -20.24
N LEU A 89 2.09 -21.04 -21.46
CA LEU A 89 2.41 -22.18 -22.28
C LEU A 89 3.14 -21.68 -23.53
N PHE A 90 4.41 -22.04 -23.69
CA PHE A 90 5.24 -21.60 -24.82
C PHE A 90 5.18 -20.09 -25.09
N GLY A 91 5.26 -19.27 -24.04
CA GLY A 91 5.23 -17.81 -24.14
C GLY A 91 3.84 -17.18 -24.30
N LYS A 92 2.76 -17.96 -24.44
CA LYS A 92 1.39 -17.46 -24.46
C LYS A 92 0.72 -17.62 -23.10
N TYR A 93 -0.07 -16.63 -22.68
CA TYR A 93 -0.86 -16.72 -21.46
C TYR A 93 -1.85 -17.89 -21.54
N TYR A 94 -1.73 -18.83 -20.62
CA TYR A 94 -2.57 -20.02 -20.56
C TYR A 94 -3.76 -19.84 -19.63
N GLY A 95 -3.53 -19.24 -18.45
CA GLY A 95 -4.57 -18.93 -17.49
C GLY A 95 -4.05 -18.82 -16.07
N THR A 96 -4.96 -18.51 -15.15
CA THR A 96 -4.66 -18.21 -13.74
C THR A 96 -5.48 -19.11 -12.82
N ILE A 97 -4.87 -19.61 -11.74
CA ILE A 97 -5.54 -20.37 -10.67
C ILE A 97 -5.46 -19.56 -9.37
N LYS A 98 -6.62 -19.30 -8.78
CA LYS A 98 -6.76 -18.56 -7.49
C LYS A 98 -7.31 -19.42 -6.36
N THR A 99 -7.95 -20.53 -6.67
CA THR A 99 -8.53 -21.42 -5.67
C THR A 99 -7.45 -22.24 -5.01
N ALA A 100 -7.49 -22.30 -3.67
CA ALA A 100 -6.57 -23.15 -2.91
C ALA A 100 -6.88 -24.63 -3.16
N GLY A 101 -5.85 -25.45 -3.21
CA GLY A 101 -6.01 -26.88 -3.39
C GLY A 101 -4.83 -27.55 -4.08
N PHE A 102 -5.05 -28.84 -4.40
CA PHE A 102 -4.12 -29.66 -5.13
C PHE A 102 -4.65 -29.90 -6.54
N PHE A 103 -3.93 -29.41 -7.54
CA PHE A 103 -4.37 -29.36 -8.93
C PHE A 103 -3.33 -29.97 -9.85
N TRP A 104 -3.84 -30.49 -10.95
CA TRP A 104 -3.01 -30.90 -12.08
C TRP A 104 -3.13 -29.85 -13.20
N VAL A 105 -1.99 -29.41 -13.68
CA VAL A 105 -1.83 -28.48 -14.81
C VAL A 105 -0.88 -29.12 -15.81
N ASN A 106 -1.04 -28.81 -17.08
CA ASN A 106 -0.15 -29.29 -18.12
C ASN A 106 1.33 -29.11 -17.71
N PRO A 107 2.15 -30.17 -17.70
CA PRO A 107 3.54 -30.10 -17.25
C PRO A 107 4.42 -29.13 -18.05
N PHE A 108 4.03 -28.81 -19.28
CA PHE A 108 4.73 -27.83 -20.13
C PHE A 108 4.37 -26.37 -19.80
N CYS A 109 3.42 -26.14 -18.89
CA CYS A 109 3.11 -24.79 -18.44
C CYS A 109 4.12 -24.31 -17.42
N GLU A 110 4.66 -23.11 -17.63
CA GLU A 110 5.50 -22.42 -16.70
C GLU A 110 4.70 -21.40 -15.88
N ALA A 111 4.91 -21.39 -14.55
CA ALA A 111 4.38 -20.35 -13.68
C ALA A 111 5.28 -19.11 -13.77
N ILE A 112 4.71 -17.95 -14.07
CA ILE A 112 5.42 -16.69 -14.24
C ILE A 112 5.17 -15.79 -13.04
N ASN A 113 6.24 -15.22 -12.47
CA ASN A 113 6.18 -14.12 -11.51
C ASN A 113 7.45 -13.27 -11.64
N PRO A 114 7.47 -12.25 -12.50
CA PRO A 114 8.65 -11.43 -12.74
C PRO A 114 9.04 -10.55 -11.54
N SER A 115 8.10 -10.29 -10.61
CA SER A 115 8.35 -9.44 -9.44
C SER A 115 9.25 -10.07 -8.39
N VAL A 116 9.55 -11.34 -8.50
CA VAL A 116 10.50 -12.03 -7.65
C VAL A 116 11.80 -12.19 -8.43
N ARG A 117 12.78 -11.32 -8.19
CA ARG A 117 14.15 -11.56 -8.67
C ARG A 117 14.62 -12.88 -8.08
N PRO A 118 15.18 -13.80 -8.89
CA PRO A 118 15.90 -14.94 -8.34
C PRO A 118 16.96 -14.38 -7.38
N ALA A 119 16.86 -14.72 -6.10
CA ALA A 119 17.88 -14.35 -5.14
C ALA A 119 19.22 -14.85 -5.70
N ALA A 120 20.19 -13.95 -5.84
CA ALA A 120 21.55 -14.35 -6.16
C ALA A 120 21.94 -15.48 -5.18
N PRO A 121 22.64 -16.54 -5.64
CA PRO A 121 23.01 -17.64 -4.77
C PRO A 121 23.83 -17.08 -3.61
N VAL A 122 23.21 -17.04 -2.43
CA VAL A 122 23.93 -16.72 -1.19
C VAL A 122 24.82 -17.93 -0.92
N VAL A 123 26.10 -17.77 -1.22
CA VAL A 123 27.14 -18.74 -0.86
C VAL A 123 27.28 -18.64 0.66
N THR A 124 26.49 -19.43 1.37
CA THR A 124 26.68 -19.65 2.79
C THR A 124 27.83 -20.65 2.94
N SER A 125 28.76 -20.38 3.83
CA SER A 125 29.98 -21.15 4.11
C SER A 125 29.77 -22.59 4.60
N SER A 126 28.56 -23.12 4.52
CA SER A 126 28.21 -24.48 4.96
C SER A 126 27.32 -25.24 3.95
N GLY A 127 27.77 -25.29 2.68
CA GLY A 127 27.14 -26.18 1.69
C GLY A 127 25.97 -25.60 0.93
N LEU A 128 25.86 -25.98 -0.35
CA LEU A 128 24.85 -25.57 -1.32
C LEU A 128 23.45 -25.56 -0.71
N ALA A 129 22.92 -24.37 -0.44
CA ALA A 129 21.49 -24.24 -0.19
C ALA A 129 20.75 -24.62 -1.47
N ASN A 130 19.93 -25.65 -1.40
CA ASN A 130 19.18 -26.23 -2.51
C ASN A 130 18.37 -25.13 -3.23
N PRO A 131 18.70 -24.72 -4.46
CA PRO A 131 17.97 -23.68 -5.19
C PRO A 131 16.51 -24.06 -5.49
N ALA A 132 16.17 -25.34 -5.39
CA ALA A 132 14.84 -25.86 -5.61
C ALA A 132 13.81 -25.44 -4.54
N ALA A 133 14.21 -25.23 -3.29
CA ALA A 133 13.30 -24.82 -2.22
C ALA A 133 12.86 -23.35 -2.32
N LEU A 134 13.71 -22.47 -2.85
CA LEU A 134 13.41 -21.05 -3.10
C LEU A 134 12.57 -20.86 -4.38
N SER A 135 12.74 -21.71 -5.38
CA SER A 135 12.07 -21.60 -6.67
C SER A 135 10.55 -21.78 -6.58
N GLY A 136 10.05 -22.62 -5.68
CA GLY A 136 8.60 -22.90 -5.55
C GLY A 136 7.78 -21.76 -4.95
N LYS A 137 8.33 -21.01 -3.99
CA LYS A 137 7.67 -19.81 -3.41
C LYS A 137 7.76 -18.60 -4.33
N ALA A 138 8.82 -18.51 -5.12
CA ALA A 138 9.09 -17.38 -6.00
C ALA A 138 8.09 -17.26 -7.17
N LYS A 139 7.47 -18.38 -7.61
CA LYS A 139 6.55 -18.41 -8.75
C LYS A 139 5.09 -18.06 -8.41
N LYS A 140 4.75 -17.94 -7.13
CA LYS A 140 3.39 -17.63 -6.66
C LYS A 140 3.19 -16.14 -6.44
N VAL A 141 2.01 -15.64 -6.75
CA VAL A 141 1.57 -14.27 -6.45
C VAL A 141 0.75 -14.30 -5.16
N SER A 142 1.11 -13.49 -4.18
CA SER A 142 0.34 -13.36 -2.94
C SER A 142 -0.87 -12.46 -3.17
N LEU A 143 -2.05 -12.93 -2.78
CA LEU A 143 -3.30 -12.18 -2.76
C LEU A 143 -3.62 -11.61 -1.39
N LYS A 144 -2.75 -11.83 -0.40
CA LYS A 144 -2.88 -11.30 0.95
C LYS A 144 -2.77 -9.79 0.93
N THR A 145 -3.35 -9.15 1.93
CA THR A 145 -3.10 -7.73 2.19
C THR A 145 -1.63 -7.54 2.57
N LEU A 146 -0.99 -6.61 1.92
CA LEU A 146 0.40 -6.24 2.09
C LEU A 146 0.48 -4.77 2.48
N THR A 147 1.54 -4.41 3.18
CA THR A 147 1.83 -3.04 3.56
C THR A 147 3.09 -2.59 2.83
N LEU A 148 3.01 -1.46 2.15
CA LEU A 148 4.15 -0.75 1.60
C LEU A 148 4.45 0.42 2.52
N ASN A 149 5.61 0.42 3.15
CA ASN A 149 6.14 1.59 3.84
C ASN A 149 6.99 2.37 2.83
N ASN A 150 6.51 3.53 2.43
CA ASN A 150 7.24 4.41 1.54
C ASN A 150 8.11 5.33 2.38
N GLU A 151 9.40 5.38 2.06
CA GLU A 151 10.35 6.20 2.80
C GLU A 151 9.97 7.68 2.70
N LYS A 152 10.35 8.45 3.72
CA LYS A 152 10.13 9.88 3.72
C LYS A 152 10.88 10.54 2.56
N GLN A 153 10.19 11.39 1.85
CA GLN A 153 10.75 12.18 0.76
C GLN A 153 10.60 13.66 1.05
N LYS A 154 11.56 14.44 0.60
CA LYS A 154 11.55 15.89 0.70
C LYS A 154 10.84 16.45 -0.53
N VAL A 155 9.79 17.22 -0.30
CA VAL A 155 8.96 17.85 -1.33
C VAL A 155 8.60 19.28 -0.91
N ASN A 156 8.21 20.12 -1.84
CA ASN A 156 7.74 21.46 -1.52
C ASN A 156 6.20 21.43 -1.41
N ASP A 157 5.68 22.13 -0.39
CA ASP A 157 4.26 22.38 -0.24
C ASP A 157 3.75 23.44 -1.27
N GLU A 158 2.47 23.79 -1.22
CA GLU A 158 1.86 24.82 -2.08
C GLU A 158 2.56 26.17 -1.94
N LEU A 159 3.01 26.52 -0.74
CA LEU A 159 3.70 27.79 -0.45
C LEU A 159 5.19 27.76 -0.83
N GLY A 160 5.69 26.63 -1.32
CA GLY A 160 7.10 26.44 -1.66
C GLY A 160 8.01 26.06 -0.47
N ASN A 161 7.45 25.77 0.70
CA ASN A 161 8.23 25.35 1.86
C ASN A 161 8.64 23.89 1.69
N PRO A 162 9.91 23.52 1.94
CA PRO A 162 10.34 22.14 1.91
C PRO A 162 9.81 21.37 3.13
N VAL A 163 9.07 20.29 2.86
CA VAL A 163 8.49 19.40 3.87
C VAL A 163 8.96 17.96 3.63
N GLU A 164 9.10 17.19 4.69
CA GLU A 164 9.37 15.75 4.63
C GLU A 164 8.06 15.00 4.85
N ILE A 165 7.66 14.17 3.89
CA ILE A 165 6.43 13.39 3.92
C ILE A 165 6.77 11.93 3.72
N GLY A 166 6.27 11.07 4.60
CA GLY A 166 6.27 9.61 4.46
C GLY A 166 4.84 9.08 4.43
N ALA A 167 4.61 8.00 3.73
CA ALA A 167 3.31 7.36 3.67
C ALA A 167 3.40 5.83 3.77
N VAL A 168 2.36 5.23 4.32
CA VAL A 168 2.13 3.80 4.33
C VAL A 168 0.89 3.49 3.49
N VAL A 169 1.04 2.55 2.57
CA VAL A 169 -0.03 2.09 1.70
C VAL A 169 -0.39 0.65 2.07
N ILE A 170 -1.66 0.43 2.39
CA ILE A 170 -2.23 -0.90 2.58
C ILE A 170 -2.89 -1.31 1.27
N TRP A 171 -2.45 -2.43 0.70
CA TRP A 171 -2.85 -2.85 -0.64
C TRP A 171 -2.92 -4.37 -0.78
N LYS A 172 -3.55 -4.85 -1.84
CA LYS A 172 -3.59 -6.27 -2.21
C LYS A 172 -3.66 -6.43 -3.71
N VAL A 173 -3.20 -7.58 -4.21
CA VAL A 173 -3.40 -7.96 -5.61
C VAL A 173 -4.79 -8.54 -5.77
N THR A 174 -5.61 -7.96 -6.65
CA THR A 174 -6.95 -8.46 -7.00
C THR A 174 -6.93 -9.23 -8.31
N ASN A 175 -6.12 -8.77 -9.25
CA ASN A 175 -5.94 -9.45 -10.53
C ASN A 175 -4.48 -9.84 -10.74
N PRO A 176 -4.08 -11.08 -10.39
CA PRO A 176 -2.70 -11.53 -10.52
C PRO A 176 -2.22 -11.60 -11.97
N THR A 177 -3.15 -11.77 -12.93
CA THR A 177 -2.81 -11.77 -14.35
C THR A 177 -2.29 -10.41 -14.79
N LYS A 178 -3.02 -9.32 -14.46
CA LYS A 178 -2.57 -7.96 -14.75
C LYS A 178 -1.28 -7.61 -14.01
N ALA A 179 -1.13 -8.04 -12.76
CA ALA A 179 0.05 -7.77 -11.96
C ALA A 179 1.33 -8.41 -12.49
N VAL A 180 1.21 -9.54 -13.20
CA VAL A 180 2.35 -10.29 -13.73
C VAL A 180 2.64 -9.97 -15.19
N ILE A 181 1.60 -9.70 -15.98
CA ILE A 181 1.74 -9.52 -17.44
C ILE A 181 1.95 -8.05 -17.81
N ASN A 182 1.21 -7.13 -17.15
CA ASN A 182 1.25 -5.71 -17.53
C ASN A 182 2.42 -4.96 -16.91
N VAL A 183 2.98 -5.46 -15.79
CA VAL A 183 4.03 -4.77 -15.04
C VAL A 183 5.14 -5.75 -14.66
N GLU A 184 6.39 -5.38 -14.89
CA GLU A 184 7.54 -6.21 -14.57
C GLU A 184 7.69 -6.44 -13.05
N ASN A 185 7.54 -5.39 -12.26
CA ASN A 185 7.58 -5.47 -10.81
C ASN A 185 6.47 -4.61 -10.18
N TYR A 186 5.36 -5.26 -9.86
CA TYR A 186 4.18 -4.57 -9.32
C TYR A 186 4.42 -3.89 -7.97
N LYS A 187 5.37 -4.39 -7.15
CA LYS A 187 5.71 -3.76 -5.87
C LYS A 187 6.48 -2.46 -6.08
N ASN A 188 7.48 -2.50 -6.94
CA ASN A 188 8.26 -1.32 -7.28
C ASN A 188 7.41 -0.29 -8.03
N TYR A 189 6.55 -0.76 -8.93
CA TYR A 189 5.58 0.09 -9.63
C TYR A 189 4.68 0.85 -8.64
N LEU A 190 4.11 0.15 -7.65
CA LEU A 190 3.29 0.75 -6.60
C LEU A 190 4.09 1.82 -5.81
N SER A 191 5.34 1.54 -5.44
CA SER A 191 6.19 2.48 -4.71
C SER A 191 6.44 3.76 -5.51
N ILE A 192 6.79 3.63 -6.79
CA ILE A 192 7.03 4.78 -7.68
C ILE A 192 5.75 5.62 -7.86
N GLN A 193 4.58 4.97 -8.04
CA GLN A 193 3.31 5.68 -8.15
C GLN A 193 2.95 6.40 -6.84
N CYS A 194 3.21 5.78 -5.70
CA CYS A 194 3.01 6.39 -4.39
C CYS A 194 3.88 7.64 -4.23
N ASP A 195 5.18 7.58 -4.58
CA ASP A 195 6.08 8.73 -4.54
C ASP A 195 5.60 9.90 -5.42
N ALA A 196 5.11 9.58 -6.61
CA ALA A 196 4.59 10.58 -7.53
C ALA A 196 3.33 11.27 -6.97
N ILE A 197 2.44 10.52 -6.35
CA ILE A 197 1.20 11.05 -5.75
C ILE A 197 1.50 11.88 -4.52
N ILE A 198 2.39 11.44 -3.63
CA ILE A 198 2.83 12.23 -2.47
C ILE A 198 3.34 13.60 -2.93
N ARG A 199 4.17 13.62 -3.97
CA ARG A 199 4.72 14.86 -4.51
C ARG A 199 3.67 15.77 -5.14
N ASN A 200 2.71 15.21 -5.86
CA ASN A 200 1.61 15.98 -6.45
C ASN A 200 0.71 16.55 -5.35
N THR A 201 0.30 15.73 -4.40
CA THR A 201 -0.58 16.16 -3.30
C THR A 201 0.08 17.23 -2.43
N ALA A 202 1.39 17.07 -2.13
CA ALA A 202 2.11 18.08 -1.36
C ALA A 202 2.10 19.47 -2.03
N ARG A 203 2.16 19.52 -3.35
CA ARG A 203 2.12 20.77 -4.11
C ARG A 203 0.75 21.43 -4.16
N MET A 204 -0.32 20.69 -3.90
CA MET A 204 -1.70 21.17 -3.94
C MET A 204 -2.19 21.74 -2.61
N TYR A 205 -1.52 21.43 -1.51
CA TYR A 205 -1.96 21.80 -0.17
C TYR A 205 -0.82 22.38 0.64
N PRO A 206 -1.08 23.47 1.42
CA PRO A 206 -0.09 24.01 2.35
C PRO A 206 0.15 23.05 3.51
N TYR A 207 1.31 23.11 4.13
CA TYR A 207 1.62 22.27 5.30
C TYR A 207 0.69 22.57 6.48
N ASP A 208 0.46 23.84 6.77
CA ASP A 208 -0.39 24.31 7.87
C ASP A 208 -1.41 25.29 7.32
N THR A 209 -2.52 25.47 8.03
CA THR A 209 -3.57 26.41 7.65
C THR A 209 -3.01 27.83 7.52
N SER A 210 -3.24 28.46 6.36
CA SER A 210 -3.06 29.88 6.19
C SER A 210 -4.17 30.63 6.96
N GLU A 211 -3.93 31.91 7.27
CA GLU A 211 -4.80 32.79 8.05
C GLU A 211 -6.27 32.86 7.58
N LYS A 212 -6.59 32.26 6.45
CA LYS A 212 -7.94 32.23 5.84
C LYS A 212 -8.80 31.02 6.17
N GLY A 213 -8.57 30.35 7.26
CA GLY A 213 -9.50 29.48 8.01
C GLY A 213 -10.18 28.28 7.32
N ASP A 214 -10.41 28.29 6.03
CA ASP A 214 -11.22 27.30 5.28
C ASP A 214 -10.42 26.41 4.32
N GLU A 215 -9.12 26.62 4.16
CA GLU A 215 -8.30 25.84 3.24
C GLU A 215 -7.80 24.55 3.90
N LYS A 216 -7.95 23.42 3.16
CA LYS A 216 -7.42 22.13 3.60
C LYS A 216 -5.90 22.21 3.68
N SER A 217 -5.33 21.75 4.78
CA SER A 217 -3.89 21.68 4.99
C SER A 217 -3.44 20.24 5.19
N LEU A 218 -2.18 19.95 4.85
CA LEU A 218 -1.59 18.61 5.03
C LEU A 218 -1.66 18.15 6.50
N ARG A 219 -1.52 19.07 7.45
CA ARG A 219 -1.57 18.79 8.88
C ARG A 219 -2.99 18.72 9.42
N GLY A 220 -3.84 19.69 9.07
CA GLY A 220 -5.20 19.79 9.63
C GLY A 220 -6.18 18.79 9.02
N SER A 221 -6.06 18.53 7.71
CA SER A 221 -6.97 17.66 6.95
C SER A 221 -6.31 16.38 6.47
N SER A 222 -5.35 15.84 7.25
CA SER A 222 -4.52 14.70 6.86
C SER A 222 -5.31 13.46 6.46
N GLN A 223 -6.47 13.21 7.09
CA GLN A 223 -7.35 12.08 6.78
C GLN A 223 -8.01 12.23 5.40
N GLU A 224 -8.58 13.41 5.11
CA GLU A 224 -9.23 13.68 3.82
C GLU A 224 -8.22 13.64 2.67
N ILE A 225 -7.03 14.19 2.90
CA ILE A 225 -5.94 14.16 1.94
C ILE A 225 -5.48 12.73 1.67
N ALA A 226 -5.38 11.88 2.70
CA ALA A 226 -5.06 10.47 2.55
C ALA A 226 -6.12 9.72 1.72
N GLU A 227 -7.40 10.06 1.86
CA GLU A 227 -8.47 9.50 1.02
C GLU A 227 -8.37 9.93 -0.44
N ILE A 228 -8.04 11.19 -0.71
CA ILE A 228 -7.77 11.70 -2.06
C ILE A 228 -6.59 10.97 -2.68
N MET A 229 -5.48 10.84 -1.94
CA MET A 229 -4.30 10.09 -2.38
C MET A 229 -4.63 8.63 -2.68
N CYS A 230 -5.49 8.00 -1.85
CA CYS A 230 -5.91 6.61 -2.06
C CYS A 230 -6.69 6.44 -3.37
N LYS A 231 -7.57 7.39 -3.72
CA LYS A 231 -8.32 7.38 -4.99
C LYS A 231 -7.41 7.58 -6.19
N GLU A 232 -6.53 8.58 -6.16
CA GLU A 232 -5.56 8.82 -7.23
C GLU A 232 -4.63 7.63 -7.43
N LEU A 233 -4.15 7.03 -6.32
CA LEU A 233 -3.31 5.83 -6.38
C LEU A 233 -4.06 4.68 -7.02
N GLN A 234 -5.34 4.46 -6.67
CA GLN A 234 -6.16 3.40 -7.23
C GLN A 234 -6.28 3.52 -8.75
N GLU A 235 -6.52 4.72 -9.28
CA GLU A 235 -6.59 4.97 -10.72
C GLU A 235 -5.29 4.59 -11.45
N LYS A 236 -4.14 4.92 -10.85
CA LYS A 236 -2.83 4.63 -11.43
C LYS A 236 -2.45 3.16 -11.39
N VAL A 237 -2.83 2.43 -10.32
CA VAL A 237 -2.44 1.03 -10.12
C VAL A 237 -3.46 0.01 -10.61
N GLU A 238 -4.63 0.43 -11.06
CA GLU A 238 -5.68 -0.45 -11.58
C GLU A 238 -5.20 -1.31 -12.76
N ASN A 239 -4.41 -0.72 -13.66
CA ASN A 239 -3.80 -1.43 -14.80
C ASN A 239 -2.82 -2.53 -14.37
N ALA A 240 -2.26 -2.42 -13.17
CA ALA A 240 -1.41 -3.44 -12.57
C ALA A 240 -2.21 -4.48 -11.75
N GLY A 241 -3.54 -4.43 -11.76
CA GLY A 241 -4.38 -5.37 -11.01
C GLY A 241 -4.23 -5.29 -9.50
N ILE A 242 -3.78 -4.14 -8.99
CA ILE A 242 -3.60 -3.84 -7.57
C ILE A 242 -4.81 -3.05 -7.07
N LYS A 243 -5.25 -3.36 -5.85
CA LYS A 243 -6.23 -2.56 -5.13
C LYS A 243 -5.56 -1.90 -3.94
N SER A 244 -5.54 -0.57 -3.94
CA SER A 244 -5.23 0.24 -2.78
C SER A 244 -6.42 0.20 -1.83
N LEU A 245 -6.18 -0.17 -0.58
CA LEU A 245 -7.23 -0.22 0.45
C LEU A 245 -7.24 1.05 1.27
N GLU A 246 -6.05 1.51 1.64
CA GLU A 246 -5.88 2.65 2.51
C GLU A 246 -4.49 3.26 2.31
N VAL A 247 -4.42 4.58 2.36
CA VAL A 247 -3.17 5.35 2.43
C VAL A 247 -3.16 6.11 3.75
N ARG A 248 -2.03 6.13 4.44
CA ARG A 248 -1.84 6.90 5.69
C ARG A 248 -0.54 7.67 5.61
N LEU A 249 -0.59 8.93 5.99
CA LEU A 249 0.62 9.73 6.19
C LEU A 249 1.26 9.32 7.52
N THR A 250 2.52 8.91 7.49
CA THR A 250 3.26 8.43 8.67
C THR A 250 4.24 9.45 9.21
N HIS A 251 4.77 10.27 8.32
CA HIS A 251 5.70 11.33 8.65
C HIS A 251 5.27 12.60 7.92
N LEU A 252 5.15 13.69 8.66
CA LEU A 252 4.83 15.00 8.12
C LEU A 252 5.51 16.05 9.00
N ALA A 253 6.57 16.66 8.49
CA ALA A 253 7.33 17.67 9.19
C ALA A 253 7.96 18.66 8.21
N TYR A 254 8.26 19.87 8.65
CA TYR A 254 9.15 20.74 7.88
C TYR A 254 10.53 20.15 7.75
N ALA A 255 11.16 20.37 6.61
CA ALA A 255 12.55 19.96 6.43
C ALA A 255 13.45 20.65 7.49
N PRO A 256 14.50 19.95 7.98
CA PRO A 256 15.33 20.45 9.07
C PRO A 256 15.90 21.84 8.87
N GLU A 257 16.14 22.22 7.60
CA GLU A 257 16.75 23.50 7.25
C GLU A 257 15.85 24.70 7.55
N ILE A 258 14.52 24.52 7.53
CA ILE A 258 13.57 25.62 7.76
C ILE A 258 12.76 25.43 9.05
N ALA A 259 12.87 24.27 9.70
CA ALA A 259 12.02 23.90 10.84
C ALA A 259 12.08 24.95 11.96
N SER A 260 13.26 25.47 12.30
CA SER A 260 13.44 26.50 13.33
C SER A 260 12.78 27.83 12.95
N ALA A 261 12.94 28.27 11.70
CA ALA A 261 12.34 29.51 11.21
C ALA A 261 10.80 29.42 11.17
N MET A 262 10.26 28.27 10.75
CA MET A 262 8.81 28.03 10.73
C MET A 262 8.21 27.96 12.13
N LEU A 263 8.93 27.37 13.10
CA LEU A 263 8.52 27.38 14.49
C LEU A 263 8.43 28.81 15.04
N GLN A 264 9.44 29.66 14.78
CA GLN A 264 9.42 31.07 15.16
C GLN A 264 8.24 31.82 14.54
N ARG A 265 7.96 31.58 13.25
CA ARG A 265 6.80 32.16 12.56
C ARG A 265 5.48 31.75 13.21
N GLN A 266 5.32 30.45 13.52
CA GLN A 266 4.12 29.93 14.19
C GLN A 266 3.96 30.53 15.60
N GLN A 267 5.06 30.66 16.36
CA GLN A 267 5.05 31.32 17.67
C GLN A 267 4.64 32.79 17.58
N ALA A 268 5.18 33.51 16.60
CA ALA A 268 4.82 34.92 16.39
C ALA A 268 3.33 35.09 16.02
N ALA A 269 2.84 34.26 15.09
CA ALA A 269 1.42 34.25 14.71
C ALA A 269 0.52 33.92 15.93
N ALA A 270 0.87 32.88 16.70
CA ALA A 270 0.11 32.51 17.88
C ALA A 270 0.08 33.61 18.96
N ILE A 271 1.16 34.39 19.13
CA ILE A 271 1.20 35.53 20.04
C ILE A 271 0.27 36.64 19.55
N ILE A 272 0.27 36.92 18.24
CA ILE A 272 -0.60 37.95 17.67
C ILE A 272 -2.07 37.55 17.84
N ASP A 273 -2.42 36.29 17.49
CA ASP A 273 -3.78 35.76 17.64
C ASP A 273 -4.25 35.81 19.11
N ALA A 274 -3.36 35.40 20.02
CA ALA A 274 -3.66 35.46 21.45
C ALA A 274 -3.93 36.91 21.92
N ARG A 275 -3.12 37.86 21.48
CA ARG A 275 -3.31 39.27 21.80
C ARG A 275 -4.61 39.84 21.20
N GLN A 276 -4.92 39.50 19.97
CA GLN A 276 -6.16 39.90 19.33
C GLN A 276 -7.37 39.41 20.13
N LYS A 277 -7.40 38.13 20.51
CA LYS A 277 -8.47 37.56 21.33
C LYS A 277 -8.60 38.20 22.70
N ILE A 278 -7.45 38.60 23.34
CA ILE A 278 -7.47 39.32 24.59
C ILE A 278 -8.12 40.70 24.38
N VAL A 279 -7.76 41.44 23.33
CA VAL A 279 -8.34 42.75 23.04
C VAL A 279 -9.84 42.64 22.71
N GLU A 280 -10.24 41.68 21.84
CA GLU A 280 -11.65 41.44 21.51
C GLU A 280 -12.46 41.10 22.80
N GLY A 281 -11.92 40.21 23.62
CA GLY A 281 -12.54 39.88 24.93
C GLY A 281 -12.62 41.05 25.88
N ALA A 282 -11.59 41.87 25.96
CA ALA A 282 -11.56 43.07 26.79
C ALA A 282 -12.60 44.10 26.34
N VAL A 283 -12.69 44.36 25.04
CA VAL A 283 -13.71 45.27 24.47
C VAL A 283 -15.12 44.76 24.79
N GLY A 284 -15.41 43.46 24.55
CA GLY A 284 -16.70 42.88 24.87
C GLY A 284 -17.04 42.94 26.38
N MET A 285 -16.06 42.75 27.27
CA MET A 285 -16.27 42.90 28.70
C MET A 285 -16.58 44.35 29.11
N VAL A 286 -15.91 45.31 28.50
CA VAL A 286 -16.15 46.74 28.75
C VAL A 286 -17.55 47.13 28.25
N GLU A 287 -17.95 46.69 27.06
CA GLU A 287 -19.27 46.91 26.51
C GLU A 287 -20.36 46.36 27.47
N MET A 288 -20.26 45.08 27.85
CA MET A 288 -21.16 44.48 28.84
C MET A 288 -21.22 45.22 30.16
N ALA A 289 -20.09 45.75 30.64
CA ALA A 289 -20.05 46.49 31.89
C ALA A 289 -20.79 47.83 31.78
N LEU A 290 -20.60 48.54 30.68
CA LEU A 290 -21.30 49.81 30.41
C LEU A 290 -22.80 49.59 30.24
N ASP A 291 -23.23 48.57 29.53
CA ASP A 291 -24.64 48.22 29.35
C ASP A 291 -25.31 47.93 30.69
N LYS A 292 -24.70 47.10 31.52
CA LYS A 292 -25.22 46.80 32.86
C LYS A 292 -25.28 47.98 33.81
N LEU A 293 -24.35 48.93 33.70
CA LEU A 293 -24.38 50.18 34.48
C LEU A 293 -25.53 51.08 34.03
N ASN A 294 -25.80 51.13 32.71
CA ASN A 294 -26.92 51.90 32.15
C ASN A 294 -28.29 51.25 32.47
N GLU A 295 -28.40 49.92 32.37
CA GLU A 295 -29.65 49.20 32.67
C GLU A 295 -30.09 49.33 34.12
N ASN A 296 -29.16 49.37 35.03
CA ASN A 296 -29.44 49.39 36.47
C ASN A 296 -29.46 50.78 37.10
N ASP A 297 -29.35 51.87 36.30
CA ASP A 297 -29.33 53.28 36.72
C ASP A 297 -28.36 53.54 37.93
N ILE A 298 -27.24 52.80 37.96
CA ILE A 298 -26.31 52.85 39.09
C ILE A 298 -25.54 54.15 39.12
N VAL A 299 -25.19 54.68 37.94
CA VAL A 299 -24.43 55.94 37.81
C VAL A 299 -24.82 56.63 36.51
N GLU A 300 -25.22 57.90 36.55
CA GLU A 300 -25.27 58.78 35.38
C GLU A 300 -23.86 59.14 34.97
N LEU A 301 -23.32 58.50 33.93
CA LEU A 301 -22.00 58.75 33.39
C LEU A 301 -22.10 59.67 32.20
N ASP A 302 -21.44 60.81 32.30
CA ASP A 302 -21.21 61.70 31.21
C ASP A 302 -20.18 61.09 30.21
N GLU A 303 -20.16 61.52 28.95
CA GLU A 303 -19.32 60.91 27.88
C GLU A 303 -17.82 60.94 28.22
N GLU A 304 -17.37 62.00 28.93
CA GLU A 304 -15.95 62.14 29.33
C GLU A 304 -15.58 61.14 30.39
N ARG A 305 -16.46 60.86 31.34
CA ARG A 305 -16.27 59.86 32.40
C ARG A 305 -16.36 58.43 31.86
N LYS A 306 -17.26 58.18 30.89
CA LYS A 306 -17.31 56.89 30.17
C LYS A 306 -16.01 56.61 29.45
N ALA A 307 -15.47 57.61 28.71
CA ALA A 307 -14.20 57.46 28.00
C ALA A 307 -13.01 57.16 28.95
N ALA A 308 -12.95 57.85 30.10
CA ALA A 308 -11.92 57.63 31.10
C ALA A 308 -12.04 56.22 31.71
N MET A 309 -13.27 55.74 32.00
CA MET A 309 -13.51 54.42 32.53
C MET A 309 -13.16 53.33 31.54
N VAL A 310 -13.55 53.47 30.26
CA VAL A 310 -13.17 52.54 29.18
C VAL A 310 -11.66 52.45 29.05
N SER A 311 -10.97 53.58 29.04
CA SER A 311 -9.51 53.61 28.96
C SER A 311 -8.85 52.87 30.12
N ASN A 312 -9.29 53.10 31.34
CA ASN A 312 -8.77 52.47 32.54
C ASN A 312 -9.03 50.96 32.55
N LEU A 313 -10.25 50.52 32.15
CA LEU A 313 -10.61 49.11 32.08
C LEU A 313 -9.80 48.37 31.00
N LEU A 314 -9.64 48.96 29.83
CA LEU A 314 -8.84 48.37 28.75
C LEU A 314 -7.35 48.24 29.17
N VAL A 315 -6.79 49.21 29.87
CA VAL A 315 -5.41 49.11 30.36
C VAL A 315 -5.26 47.96 31.35
N VAL A 316 -6.22 47.76 32.23
CA VAL A 316 -6.20 46.66 33.20
C VAL A 316 -6.43 45.31 32.53
N LEU A 317 -7.39 45.22 31.63
CA LEU A 317 -7.77 43.95 30.97
C LEU A 317 -6.75 43.51 29.89
N CYS A 318 -6.16 44.44 29.14
CA CYS A 318 -5.12 44.16 28.15
C CYS A 318 -3.71 44.15 28.70
N GLY A 319 -3.52 44.59 29.97
CA GLY A 319 -2.21 44.64 30.62
C GLY A 319 -1.68 43.24 30.98
N ASN A 320 -0.41 43.00 30.68
CA ASN A 320 0.24 41.70 30.90
C ASN A 320 0.82 41.54 32.33
N LYS A 321 0.52 42.47 33.23
CA LYS A 321 0.96 42.45 34.65
C LYS A 321 -0.25 42.61 35.55
N ASP A 322 -0.22 41.91 36.67
CA ASP A 322 -1.21 42.09 37.73
C ASP A 322 -1.33 43.57 38.09
N ALA A 323 -2.54 44.11 37.94
CA ALA A 323 -2.79 45.51 38.29
C ALA A 323 -2.58 45.68 39.77
N GLN A 324 -1.55 46.46 40.15
CA GLN A 324 -1.42 46.90 41.52
C GLN A 324 -2.36 48.11 41.73
N PRO A 325 -3.38 47.99 42.57
CA PRO A 325 -4.26 49.13 42.85
C PRO A 325 -3.46 50.21 43.59
N ILE A 326 -3.17 51.30 42.88
CA ILE A 326 -2.66 52.51 43.50
C ILE A 326 -3.87 53.24 44.05
N VAL A 327 -4.14 53.08 45.31
CA VAL A 327 -5.13 53.92 46.06
C VAL A 327 -4.56 55.33 46.20
N ASN A 328 -5.02 56.20 45.33
CA ASN A 328 -4.71 57.61 45.44
C ASN A 328 -5.58 58.17 46.60
N SER A 329 -5.03 58.19 47.83
CA SER A 329 -5.66 58.87 49.00
C SER A 329 -5.40 60.35 48.92
N GLY A 330 -5.47 60.97 47.75
CA GLY A 330 -5.31 62.37 47.52
C GLY A 330 -6.38 63.16 48.24
N SER A 331 -5.92 64.03 49.08
CA SER A 331 -6.59 65.01 49.89
C SER A 331 -7.95 65.48 49.37
N LEU A 332 -8.93 65.28 50.21
CA LEU A 332 -10.15 66.11 50.26
C LEU A 332 -9.73 67.54 50.57
N TYR A 333 -9.76 68.38 49.53
CA TYR A 333 -9.97 69.83 49.68
C TYR A 333 -10.81 70.26 48.43
#